data_90eec3b2d31b75f63fb69bb85f9531ee
#
_entry.id   90eec3b2d31b75f63fb69bb85f9531ee
#
_cell.length_a   1.000
_cell.length_b   1.000
_cell.length_c   1.000
_cell.angle_alpha   90.00
_cell.angle_beta   90.00
_cell.angle_gamma   90.00
#
_symmetry.space_group_name_H-M   'P 1'
#
loop_
_entity.id
_entity.type
_entity.pdbx_description
1 polymer ?
#
loop_
_entity_poly.entity_id
_entity_poly.type
_entity_poly.pdbx_seq_one_letter_code
_entity_poly.pdbx_strand_id
1 'polypeptide(L)'
;MSPSQVNPSRINLRQVIGRIGLWLSVFVIVSPAILFFLWMASLSLKFEVDNAAYPPVFFPDRIAWKNYADVLASNRFLTYFVNSLIVTGGATTLALLVGVPAGYGIARMAAHKSAIVILIARITPGLSYLIPLFLLFQWLGLLGTLVPQIIIHLVVTVPIVI
;
A
#
# COMPACT_ATOMS: atom_id res chain seq x y z
N MET A 1 4.29 18.44 56.31
CA MET A 1 4.57 18.24 54.87
C MET A 1 3.33 18.57 54.08
N SER A 2 3.32 19.75 53.44
CA SER A 2 2.18 20.21 52.64
C SER A 2 2.26 19.60 51.23
N PRO A 3 1.18 19.01 50.67
CA PRO A 3 1.20 18.50 49.30
C PRO A 3 1.25 19.68 48.34
N SER A 4 2.27 19.69 47.52
CA SER A 4 2.45 20.65 46.43
C SER A 4 1.26 20.60 45.48
N GLN A 5 0.46 21.67 45.51
CA GLN A 5 -0.63 21.91 44.56
C GLN A 5 -0.06 21.98 43.15
N VAL A 6 -0.22 20.91 42.37
CA VAL A 6 0.04 20.91 40.93
C VAL A 6 -1.06 21.77 40.31
N ASN A 7 -0.71 22.96 39.86
CA ASN A 7 -1.61 23.90 39.19
C ASN A 7 -1.89 23.41 37.75
N PRO A 8 -3.10 22.92 37.42
CA PRO A 8 -3.40 22.24 36.17
C PRO A 8 -3.68 23.15 34.95
N SER A 9 -3.46 24.47 35.05
CA SER A 9 -4.01 25.38 34.03
C SER A 9 -3.02 26.39 33.41
N ARG A 10 -1.77 26.04 33.29
CA ARG A 10 -0.90 26.82 32.36
C ARG A 10 -0.78 26.08 31.02
N ILE A 11 -1.79 26.32 30.14
CA ILE A 11 -1.65 25.96 28.71
C ILE A 11 -0.39 26.65 28.21
N ASN A 12 0.65 25.86 27.96
CA ASN A 12 1.93 26.39 27.52
C ASN A 12 1.77 26.85 26.05
N LEU A 13 1.60 28.17 25.84
CA LEU A 13 1.34 28.76 24.52
C LEU A 13 2.31 28.23 23.46
N ARG A 14 3.56 27.99 23.83
CA ARG A 14 4.59 27.42 22.96
C ARG A 14 4.25 26.00 22.51
N GLN A 15 3.64 25.18 23.36
CA GLN A 15 3.19 23.83 23.02
C GLN A 15 1.97 23.86 22.10
N VAL A 16 1.07 24.81 22.29
CA VAL A 16 -0.12 24.99 21.42
C VAL A 16 0.33 25.45 20.04
N ILE A 17 1.20 26.44 19.94
CA ILE A 17 1.76 26.91 18.66
C ILE A 17 2.50 25.77 17.95
N GLY A 18 3.32 24.99 18.67
CA GLY A 18 4.03 23.84 18.11
C GLY A 18 3.08 22.77 17.57
N ARG A 19 1.97 22.47 18.28
CA ARG A 19 0.95 21.54 17.80
C ARG A 19 0.21 22.06 16.56
N ILE A 20 -0.16 23.34 16.56
CA ILE A 20 -0.80 23.95 15.38
C ILE A 20 0.14 23.90 14.18
N GLY A 21 1.40 24.28 14.36
CA GLY A 21 2.42 24.21 13.31
C GLY A 21 2.58 22.78 12.77
N LEU A 22 2.62 21.78 13.65
CA LEU A 22 2.70 20.37 13.26
C LEU A 22 1.48 19.94 12.44
N TRP A 23 0.27 20.22 12.91
CA TRP A 23 -0.95 19.87 12.18
C TRP A 23 -1.07 20.56 10.83
N LEU A 24 -0.67 21.84 10.75
CA LEU A 24 -0.60 22.57 9.47
C LEU A 24 0.40 21.94 8.53
N SER A 25 1.58 21.59 9.02
CA SER A 25 2.60 20.91 8.19
C SER A 25 2.10 19.56 7.68
N VAL A 26 1.48 18.75 8.55
CA VAL A 26 0.88 17.47 8.16
C VAL A 26 -0.22 17.69 7.11
N PHE A 27 -1.08 18.68 7.30
CA PHE A 27 -2.15 19.01 6.36
C PHE A 27 -1.58 19.39 4.98
N VAL A 28 -0.57 20.26 4.93
CA VAL A 28 0.08 20.67 3.68
C VAL A 28 0.74 19.48 2.96
N ILE A 29 1.42 18.59 3.71
CA ILE A 29 2.09 17.42 3.14
C ILE A 29 1.07 16.39 2.62
N VAL A 30 -0.04 16.19 3.32
CA VAL A 30 -1.04 15.16 2.99
C VAL A 30 -2.07 15.66 1.97
N SER A 31 -2.31 16.99 1.91
CA SER A 31 -3.33 17.57 1.03
C SER A 31 -3.21 17.19 -0.45
N PRO A 32 -2.01 17.11 -1.09
CA PRO A 32 -1.92 16.71 -2.49
C PRO A 32 -2.43 15.28 -2.73
N ALA A 33 -2.17 14.36 -1.79
CA ALA A 33 -2.67 13.01 -1.88
C ALA A 33 -4.20 12.96 -1.73
N ILE A 34 -4.75 13.70 -0.74
CA ILE A 34 -6.20 13.78 -0.54
C ILE A 34 -6.88 14.38 -1.78
N LEU A 35 -6.35 15.47 -2.34
CA LEU A 35 -6.88 16.10 -3.54
C LEU A 35 -6.86 15.15 -4.73
N PHE A 36 -5.79 14.35 -4.88
CA PHE A 36 -5.73 13.34 -5.92
C PHE A 36 -6.86 12.31 -5.79
N PHE A 37 -7.08 11.76 -4.59
CA PHE A 37 -8.17 10.79 -4.37
C PHE A 37 -9.55 11.40 -4.54
N LEU A 38 -9.75 12.65 -4.10
CA LEU A 38 -11.01 13.36 -4.32
C LEU A 38 -11.27 13.61 -5.81
N TRP A 39 -10.22 13.93 -6.56
CA TRP A 39 -10.31 14.07 -8.00
C TRP A 39 -10.67 12.73 -8.67
N MET A 40 -9.99 11.64 -8.32
CA MET A 40 -10.32 10.30 -8.80
C MET A 40 -11.78 9.92 -8.50
N ALA A 41 -12.26 10.19 -7.28
CA ALA A 41 -13.65 9.97 -6.90
C ALA A 41 -14.62 10.82 -7.75
N SER A 42 -14.28 12.09 -7.98
CA SER A 42 -15.07 12.95 -8.87
C SER A 42 -15.14 12.38 -10.29
N LEU A 43 -14.00 11.95 -10.86
CA LEU A 43 -13.96 11.36 -12.21
C LEU A 43 -14.81 10.10 -12.30
N SER A 44 -14.81 9.24 -11.28
CA SER A 44 -15.59 8.00 -11.27
C SER A 44 -17.10 8.21 -11.26
N LEU A 45 -17.54 9.36 -10.76
CA LEU A 45 -18.95 9.76 -10.67
C LEU A 45 -19.45 10.55 -11.88
N LYS A 46 -18.59 10.86 -12.84
CA LYS A 46 -18.92 11.62 -14.06
C LYS A 46 -19.19 10.70 -15.24
N PHE A 47 -19.97 11.22 -16.19
CA PHE A 47 -20.06 10.64 -17.51
C PHE A 47 -18.78 10.91 -18.30
N GLU A 48 -18.47 10.06 -19.28
CA GLU A 48 -17.28 10.19 -20.12
C GLU A 48 -17.19 11.54 -20.83
N VAL A 49 -18.33 12.10 -21.25
CA VAL A 49 -18.43 13.42 -21.88
C VAL A 49 -17.96 14.54 -20.93
N ASP A 50 -18.33 14.45 -19.64
CA ASP A 50 -17.97 15.46 -18.63
C ASP A 50 -16.48 15.37 -18.27
N ASN A 51 -15.89 14.18 -18.39
CA ASN A 51 -14.45 13.97 -18.16
C ASN A 51 -13.58 14.61 -19.25
N ALA A 52 -14.10 14.70 -20.48
CA ALA A 52 -13.44 15.33 -21.63
C ALA A 52 -13.84 16.80 -21.85
N ALA A 53 -14.73 17.35 -21.03
CA ALA A 53 -15.26 18.70 -21.20
C ALA A 53 -14.20 19.78 -20.96
N TYR A 54 -14.28 20.82 -21.78
CA TYR A 54 -13.52 22.05 -21.59
C TYR A 54 -14.50 23.26 -21.56
N PRO A 55 -14.50 24.08 -20.50
CA PRO A 55 -13.65 24.02 -19.29
C PRO A 55 -13.93 22.78 -18.41
N PRO A 56 -12.98 22.36 -17.55
CA PRO A 56 -13.13 21.17 -16.72
C PRO A 56 -14.32 21.28 -15.76
N VAL A 57 -15.18 20.25 -15.77
CA VAL A 57 -16.30 20.12 -14.84
C VAL A 57 -15.76 19.49 -13.55
N PHE A 58 -15.72 20.22 -12.43
CA PHE A 58 -15.23 19.68 -11.16
C PHE A 58 -16.29 18.84 -10.44
N PHE A 59 -17.54 19.30 -10.47
CA PHE A 59 -18.68 18.60 -9.87
C PHE A 59 -19.67 18.22 -10.95
N PRO A 60 -20.07 16.95 -11.06
CA PRO A 60 -21.04 16.54 -12.07
C PRO A 60 -22.44 17.01 -11.68
N ASP A 61 -23.21 17.51 -12.66
CA ASP A 61 -24.63 17.84 -12.49
C ASP A 61 -25.49 16.59 -12.24
N ARG A 62 -25.05 15.47 -12.77
CA ARG A 62 -25.68 14.15 -12.63
C ARG A 62 -24.64 13.09 -12.30
N ILE A 63 -24.95 12.26 -11.29
CA ILE A 63 -24.06 11.20 -10.86
C ILE A 63 -24.22 9.98 -11.77
N ALA A 64 -23.11 9.53 -12.36
CA ALA A 64 -23.07 8.38 -13.26
C ALA A 64 -22.95 7.05 -12.49
N TRP A 65 -23.99 6.69 -11.72
CA TRP A 65 -24.03 5.39 -11.01
C TRP A 65 -23.89 4.19 -11.94
N LYS A 66 -24.22 4.38 -13.20
CA LYS A 66 -24.05 3.35 -14.24
C LYS A 66 -22.60 2.87 -14.35
N ASN A 67 -21.60 3.72 -14.15
CA ASN A 67 -20.19 3.34 -14.21
C ASN A 67 -19.88 2.20 -13.23
N TYR A 68 -20.42 2.28 -12.01
CA TYR A 68 -20.25 1.24 -10.99
C TYR A 68 -21.04 -0.03 -11.32
N ALA A 69 -22.28 0.14 -11.82
CA ALA A 69 -23.11 -0.99 -12.23
C ALA A 69 -22.45 -1.77 -13.38
N ASP A 70 -21.92 -1.07 -14.38
CA ASP A 70 -21.25 -1.69 -15.53
C ASP A 70 -19.96 -2.43 -15.12
N VAL A 71 -19.18 -1.85 -14.20
CA VAL A 71 -17.97 -2.51 -13.66
C VAL A 71 -18.33 -3.77 -12.88
N LEU A 72 -19.34 -3.71 -12.01
CA LEU A 72 -19.78 -4.85 -11.21
C LEU A 72 -20.47 -5.94 -12.05
N ALA A 73 -21.20 -5.54 -13.09
CA ALA A 73 -21.82 -6.48 -14.03
C ALA A 73 -20.77 -7.15 -14.94
N SER A 74 -19.58 -6.58 -15.06
CA SER A 74 -18.47 -7.17 -15.78
C SER A 74 -17.95 -8.39 -15.02
N ASN A 75 -18.12 -9.60 -15.56
CA ASN A 75 -17.58 -10.84 -14.97
C ASN A 75 -16.07 -10.79 -14.75
N ARG A 76 -15.35 -9.94 -15.49
CA ARG A 76 -13.89 -9.78 -15.36
C ARG A 76 -13.49 -9.06 -14.09
N PHE A 77 -14.27 -8.04 -13.65
CA PHE A 77 -13.94 -7.29 -12.43
C PHE A 77 -13.92 -8.20 -11.20
N LEU A 78 -14.97 -8.98 -10.99
CA LEU A 78 -15.05 -9.90 -9.85
C LEU A 78 -13.93 -10.96 -9.90
N THR A 79 -13.63 -11.49 -11.08
CA THR A 79 -12.53 -12.44 -11.25
C THR A 79 -11.19 -11.81 -10.85
N TYR A 80 -10.89 -10.60 -11.33
CA TYR A 80 -9.65 -9.91 -10.98
C TYR A 80 -9.59 -9.55 -9.50
N PHE A 81 -10.71 -9.13 -8.92
CA PHE A 81 -10.80 -8.83 -7.50
C PHE A 81 -10.50 -10.05 -6.63
N VAL A 82 -11.14 -11.19 -6.93
CA VAL A 82 -10.91 -12.45 -6.21
C VAL A 82 -9.46 -12.92 -6.40
N ASN A 83 -8.93 -12.87 -7.61
CA ASN A 83 -7.53 -13.22 -7.87
C ASN A 83 -6.57 -12.34 -7.06
N SER A 84 -6.82 -11.03 -6.99
CA SER A 84 -6.03 -10.10 -6.19
C SER A 84 -6.08 -10.44 -4.70
N LEU A 85 -7.25 -10.80 -4.18
CA LEU A 85 -7.40 -11.24 -2.77
C LEU A 85 -6.63 -12.52 -2.49
N ILE A 86 -6.69 -13.50 -3.39
CA ILE A 86 -5.95 -14.77 -3.26
C ILE A 86 -4.45 -14.52 -3.29
N VAL A 87 -3.97 -13.75 -4.27
CA VAL A 87 -2.54 -13.44 -4.41
C VAL A 87 -2.03 -12.66 -3.21
N THR A 88 -2.73 -11.59 -2.82
CA THR A 88 -2.32 -10.74 -1.70
C THR A 88 -2.40 -11.50 -0.38
N GLY A 89 -3.52 -12.18 -0.12
CA GLY A 89 -3.71 -12.98 1.09
C GLY A 89 -2.68 -14.11 1.20
N GLY A 90 -2.47 -14.85 0.11
CA GLY A 90 -1.48 -15.92 0.06
C GLY A 90 -0.06 -15.42 0.26
N ALA A 91 0.36 -14.38 -0.47
CA ALA A 91 1.69 -13.80 -0.35
C ALA A 91 1.94 -13.22 1.05
N THR A 92 0.98 -12.47 1.61
CA THR A 92 1.12 -11.88 2.95
C THR A 92 1.20 -12.95 4.02
N THR A 93 0.31 -13.93 3.99
CA THR A 93 0.31 -15.03 4.98
C THR A 93 1.62 -15.80 4.95
N LEU A 94 2.07 -16.21 3.77
CA LEU A 94 3.33 -16.93 3.62
C LEU A 94 4.54 -16.07 4.02
N ALA A 95 4.55 -14.78 3.66
CA ALA A 95 5.62 -13.87 4.06
C ALA A 95 5.71 -13.70 5.57
N LEU A 96 4.59 -13.62 6.28
CA LEU A 96 4.56 -13.55 7.74
C LEU A 96 4.98 -14.87 8.38
N LEU A 97 4.50 -16.00 7.87
CA LEU A 97 4.84 -17.34 8.39
C LEU A 97 6.32 -17.64 8.28
N VAL A 98 6.99 -17.15 7.24
CA VAL A 98 8.44 -17.37 7.03
C VAL A 98 9.26 -16.23 7.61
N GLY A 99 8.88 -14.99 7.34
CA GLY A 99 9.65 -13.81 7.67
C GLY A 99 9.71 -13.52 9.17
N VAL A 100 8.58 -13.64 9.90
CA VAL A 100 8.55 -13.35 11.34
C VAL A 100 9.45 -14.30 12.13
N PRO A 101 9.39 -15.64 11.98
CA PRO A 101 10.31 -16.54 12.66
C PRO A 101 11.78 -16.34 12.24
N ALA A 102 12.01 -16.05 10.95
CA ALA A 102 13.37 -15.77 10.46
C ALA A 102 13.96 -14.50 11.09
N GLY A 103 13.18 -13.40 11.11
CA GLY A 103 13.59 -12.14 11.76
C GLY A 103 13.83 -12.32 13.26
N TYR A 104 12.95 -13.04 13.95
CA TYR A 104 13.14 -13.38 15.35
C TYR A 104 14.43 -14.20 15.58
N GLY A 105 14.69 -15.21 14.75
CA GLY A 105 15.89 -16.03 14.82
C GLY A 105 17.17 -15.22 14.62
N ILE A 106 17.19 -14.35 13.62
CA ILE A 106 18.32 -13.45 13.33
C ILE A 106 18.60 -12.52 14.51
N ALA A 107 17.55 -11.90 15.05
CA ALA A 107 17.69 -11.01 16.21
C ALA A 107 18.18 -11.74 17.45
N ARG A 108 17.60 -12.91 17.76
CA ARG A 108 17.94 -13.71 18.95
C ARG A 108 19.37 -14.27 18.89
N MET A 109 19.82 -14.67 17.71
CA MET A 109 21.17 -15.26 17.52
C MET A 109 22.23 -14.22 17.20
N ALA A 110 21.88 -12.93 17.17
CA ALA A 110 22.75 -11.82 16.75
C ALA A 110 23.43 -12.11 15.38
N ALA A 111 22.68 -12.71 14.46
CA ALA A 111 23.20 -13.17 13.17
C ALA A 111 23.32 -12.00 12.16
N HIS A 112 24.18 -11.01 12.49
CA HIS A 112 24.37 -9.79 11.70
C HIS A 112 24.73 -10.06 10.23
N LYS A 113 25.52 -11.12 9.96
CA LYS A 113 25.87 -11.49 8.58
C LYS A 113 24.64 -11.89 7.75
N SER A 114 23.74 -12.66 8.34
CA SER A 114 22.48 -13.05 7.66
C SER A 114 21.60 -11.84 7.38
N ALA A 115 21.49 -10.92 8.34
CA ALA A 115 20.76 -9.66 8.13
C ALA A 115 21.33 -8.84 6.96
N ILE A 116 22.67 -8.73 6.88
CA ILE A 116 23.34 -8.01 5.78
C ILE A 116 23.07 -8.69 4.43
N VAL A 117 23.13 -10.01 4.35
CA VAL A 117 22.84 -10.76 3.10
C VAL A 117 21.41 -10.50 2.64
N ILE A 118 20.43 -10.49 3.54
CA ILE A 118 19.03 -10.20 3.22
C ILE A 118 18.86 -8.75 2.75
N LEU A 119 19.51 -7.79 3.40
CA LEU A 119 19.50 -6.40 2.98
C LEU A 119 20.10 -6.21 1.57
N ILE A 120 21.22 -6.91 1.26
CA ILE A 120 21.83 -6.89 -0.09
C ILE A 120 20.86 -7.48 -1.11
N ALA A 121 20.20 -8.61 -0.81
CA ALA A 121 19.20 -9.21 -1.69
C ALA A 121 18.03 -8.23 -1.98
N ARG A 122 17.63 -7.40 -1.01
CA ARG A 122 16.59 -6.39 -1.17
C ARG A 122 16.98 -5.23 -2.09
N ILE A 123 18.26 -4.89 -2.19
CA ILE A 123 18.75 -3.79 -3.04
C ILE A 123 18.70 -4.20 -4.53
N THR A 124 18.67 -5.50 -4.83
CA THR A 124 18.63 -5.97 -6.22
C THR A 124 17.32 -5.51 -6.88
N PRO A 125 17.39 -4.82 -8.06
CA PRO A 125 16.20 -4.33 -8.74
C PRO A 125 15.25 -5.48 -9.09
N GLY A 126 13.97 -5.36 -8.72
CA GLY A 126 12.95 -6.39 -8.96
C GLY A 126 12.82 -6.80 -10.44
N LEU A 127 13.08 -5.86 -11.36
CA LEU A 127 13.10 -6.13 -12.80
C LEU A 127 14.17 -7.13 -13.23
N SER A 128 15.28 -7.24 -12.48
CA SER A 128 16.36 -8.20 -12.81
C SER A 128 15.93 -9.66 -12.66
N TYR A 129 14.91 -9.93 -11.85
CA TYR A 129 14.37 -11.27 -11.65
C TYR A 129 13.25 -11.62 -12.66
N LEU A 130 12.73 -10.65 -13.39
CA LEU A 130 11.54 -10.83 -14.22
C LEU A 130 11.75 -11.93 -15.27
N ILE A 131 12.83 -11.82 -16.07
CA ILE A 131 13.11 -12.77 -17.14
C ILE A 131 13.46 -14.16 -16.58
N PRO A 132 14.39 -14.31 -15.62
CA PRO A 132 14.70 -15.62 -15.05
C PRO A 132 13.48 -16.30 -14.42
N LEU A 133 12.67 -15.59 -13.68
CA LEU A 133 11.45 -16.15 -13.06
C LEU A 133 10.40 -16.53 -14.10
N PHE A 134 10.22 -15.69 -15.14
CA PHE A 134 9.31 -16.03 -16.22
C PHE A 134 9.70 -17.35 -16.90
N LEU A 135 10.98 -17.53 -17.26
CA LEU A 135 11.48 -18.76 -17.86
C LEU A 135 11.33 -19.97 -16.93
N LEU A 136 11.59 -19.79 -15.63
CA LEU A 136 11.38 -20.83 -14.62
C LEU A 136 9.92 -21.26 -14.56
N PHE A 137 8.98 -20.31 -14.47
CA PHE A 137 7.56 -20.62 -14.40
C PHE A 137 7.04 -21.21 -15.71
N GLN A 138 7.58 -20.80 -16.85
CA GLN A 138 7.29 -21.43 -18.14
C GLN A 138 7.74 -22.89 -18.16
N TRP A 139 8.96 -23.16 -17.72
CA TRP A 139 9.50 -24.51 -17.65
C TRP A 139 8.72 -25.41 -16.68
N LEU A 140 8.24 -24.85 -15.57
CA LEU A 140 7.40 -25.55 -14.59
C LEU A 140 5.93 -25.69 -15.02
N GLY A 141 5.50 -25.12 -16.14
CA GLY A 141 4.11 -25.13 -16.62
C GLY A 141 3.15 -24.33 -15.73
N LEU A 142 3.65 -23.36 -14.95
CA LEU A 142 2.87 -22.57 -14.02
C LEU A 142 2.31 -21.29 -14.62
N LEU A 143 2.64 -20.94 -15.87
CA LEU A 143 2.11 -19.76 -16.53
C LEU A 143 0.59 -19.85 -16.66
N GLY A 144 -0.08 -18.71 -16.42
CA GLY A 144 -1.55 -18.64 -16.41
C GLY A 144 -2.19 -19.01 -15.08
N THR A 145 -1.41 -19.42 -14.06
CA THR A 145 -1.91 -19.64 -12.68
C THR A 145 -1.59 -18.45 -11.77
N LEU A 146 -2.14 -18.43 -10.55
CA LEU A 146 -1.86 -17.40 -9.53
C LEU A 146 -0.56 -17.67 -8.75
N VAL A 147 0.01 -18.88 -8.86
CA VAL A 147 1.21 -19.30 -8.11
C VAL A 147 2.44 -18.43 -8.42
N PRO A 148 2.79 -18.15 -9.69
CA PRO A 148 3.90 -17.24 -10.00
C PRO A 148 3.76 -15.87 -9.35
N GLN A 149 2.56 -15.32 -9.34
CA GLN A 149 2.29 -14.00 -8.75
C GLN A 149 2.52 -14.01 -7.25
N ILE A 150 2.07 -15.06 -6.54
CA ILE A 150 2.32 -15.22 -5.10
C ILE A 150 3.83 -15.32 -4.84
N ILE A 151 4.56 -16.12 -5.61
CA ILE A 151 6.01 -16.32 -5.44
C ILE A 151 6.78 -15.03 -5.69
N ILE A 152 6.44 -14.28 -6.75
CA ILE A 152 7.09 -12.99 -7.06
C ILE A 152 6.87 -12.00 -5.90
N HIS A 153 5.67 -11.93 -5.34
CA HIS A 153 5.41 -11.08 -4.18
C HIS A 153 6.20 -11.52 -2.95
N LEU A 154 6.39 -12.83 -2.73
CA LEU A 154 7.22 -13.35 -1.64
C LEU A 154 8.68 -12.93 -1.77
N VAL A 155 9.25 -12.94 -2.97
CA VAL A 155 10.64 -12.51 -3.21
C VAL A 155 10.87 -11.07 -2.72
N VAL A 156 9.87 -10.22 -2.87
CA VAL A 156 9.93 -8.81 -2.41
C VAL A 156 9.55 -8.68 -0.93
N THR A 157 8.49 -9.36 -0.51
CA THR A 157 7.86 -9.10 0.81
C THR A 157 8.61 -9.78 1.95
N VAL A 158 9.14 -11.00 1.76
CA VAL A 158 9.86 -11.73 2.82
C VAL A 158 11.06 -10.94 3.35
N PRO A 159 11.95 -10.38 2.51
CA PRO A 159 13.06 -9.55 3.00
C PRO A 159 12.64 -8.24 3.69
N ILE A 160 11.39 -7.83 3.54
CA ILE A 160 10.83 -6.63 4.20
C ILE A 160 10.33 -6.98 5.61
N VAL A 161 9.79 -8.20 5.77
CA VAL A 161 9.24 -8.70 7.03
C VAL A 161 10.34 -9.13 8.01
N ILE A 162 11.49 -9.60 7.50
CA ILE A 162 12.67 -10.00 8.29
C ILE A 162 13.40 -8.79 8.84
#